data_a879e2aebbf8f704d63a866994a53822
#
_entry.id   a879e2aebbf8f704d63a866994a53822
#
_cell.length_a   1.000
_cell.length_b   1.000
_cell.length_c   1.000
_cell.angle_alpha   90.00
_cell.angle_beta   90.00
_cell.angle_gamma   90.00
#
_symmetry.space_group_name_H-M   'P 1'
#
loop_
_entity.id
_entity.type
_entity.pdbx_description
1 polymer ?
#
loop_
_entity_poly.entity_id
_entity_poly.type
_entity_poly.pdbx_seq_one_letter_code
_entity_poly.pdbx_strand_id
1 'polypeptide(L)'
;MNLQEHFNVAVIIPTTLRASLIKAVASVFHQDFKGRIQILIGIDIKEGEPSIIEKLKNDCPSNMVITVLDLGYSTSIRHGGIYSNKYSGAIRTVLSYSANSKYVAYLDDDDYWDKEHITDLLTAIEGKDWAFSLRWFVDSETGKPICKDDWDSVGPGKGINLDRFGGFVAPSNLILNKYACHHIFPYWSLSPFPDGADEDRLVFSALLKQTNFGATDKHTSYYTIPKDVQYHPHHLKEFKARNIEWIYN
;
A
#
# COMPACT_ATOMS: atom_id res chain seq x y z
N MET A 1 16.17 15.26 -27.51
CA MET A 1 15.18 14.78 -26.53
C MET A 1 15.84 13.61 -25.81
N ASN A 2 16.34 13.80 -24.60
CA ASN A 2 16.85 12.67 -23.82
C ASN A 2 15.68 11.73 -23.57
N LEU A 3 15.76 10.51 -24.06
CA LEU A 3 14.83 9.44 -23.70
C LEU A 3 14.85 9.37 -22.18
N GLN A 4 13.71 9.64 -21.57
CA GLN A 4 13.57 9.65 -20.12
C GLN A 4 13.91 8.24 -19.63
N GLU A 5 14.99 8.13 -18.86
CA GLU A 5 15.37 6.85 -18.28
C GLU A 5 14.22 6.32 -17.41
N HIS A 6 13.88 5.05 -17.57
CA HIS A 6 12.85 4.39 -16.77
C HIS A 6 13.25 4.36 -15.29
N PHE A 7 12.24 4.35 -14.40
CA PHE A 7 12.46 4.10 -12.98
C PHE A 7 12.57 2.58 -12.73
N ASN A 8 13.30 2.20 -11.71
CA ASN A 8 13.39 0.80 -11.31
C ASN A 8 12.08 0.31 -10.68
N VAL A 9 11.47 1.17 -9.87
CA VAL A 9 10.19 0.91 -9.20
C VAL A 9 9.39 2.20 -9.08
N ALA A 10 8.07 2.11 -9.16
CA ALA A 10 7.15 3.17 -8.78
C ALA A 10 6.44 2.79 -7.48
N VAL A 11 6.31 3.75 -6.57
CA VAL A 11 5.56 3.63 -5.32
C VAL A 11 4.28 4.44 -5.46
N ILE A 12 3.13 3.79 -5.29
CA ILE A 12 1.80 4.38 -5.43
C ILE A 12 1.22 4.68 -4.06
N ILE A 13 0.91 5.95 -3.81
CA ILE A 13 0.41 6.43 -2.52
C ILE A 13 -0.87 7.24 -2.75
N PRO A 14 -2.06 6.64 -2.56
CA PRO A 14 -3.30 7.40 -2.49
C PRO A 14 -3.36 8.14 -1.13
N THR A 15 -3.93 9.34 -1.10
CA THR A 15 -3.97 10.16 0.13
C THR A 15 -5.16 11.10 0.17
N THR A 16 -5.61 11.42 1.38
CA THR A 16 -6.48 12.57 1.68
C THR A 16 -5.68 13.75 2.26
N LEU A 17 -4.36 13.76 2.08
CA LEU A 17 -3.40 14.75 2.62
C LEU A 17 -3.29 14.73 4.15
N ARG A 18 -3.50 13.58 4.77
CA ARG A 18 -3.29 13.39 6.21
C ARG A 18 -1.82 13.66 6.59
N ALA A 19 -1.58 14.07 7.82
CA ALA A 19 -0.22 14.31 8.33
C ALA A 19 0.67 13.06 8.27
N SER A 20 0.08 11.86 8.36
CA SER A 20 0.75 10.57 8.23
C SER A 20 1.47 10.37 6.88
N LEU A 21 0.99 11.02 5.80
CA LEU A 21 1.65 11.01 4.49
C LEU A 21 3.13 11.40 4.57
N ILE A 22 3.49 12.33 5.48
CA ILE A 22 4.89 12.75 5.67
C ILE A 22 5.74 11.54 6.07
N LYS A 23 5.26 10.73 7.03
CA LYS A 23 5.98 9.54 7.51
C LYS A 23 6.02 8.45 6.43
N ALA A 24 4.93 8.24 5.72
CA ALA A 24 4.85 7.29 4.63
C ALA A 24 5.90 7.59 3.55
N VAL A 25 5.91 8.82 3.02
CA VAL A 25 6.86 9.24 1.98
C VAL A 25 8.30 9.30 2.51
N ALA A 26 8.51 9.76 3.75
CA ALA A 26 9.84 9.75 4.37
C ALA A 26 10.41 8.33 4.47
N SER A 27 9.58 7.30 4.71
CA SER A 27 10.04 5.91 4.71
C SER A 27 10.52 5.44 3.33
N VAL A 28 9.95 5.99 2.25
CA VAL A 28 10.44 5.76 0.87
C VAL A 28 11.76 6.50 0.64
N PHE A 29 11.91 7.74 1.13
CA PHE A 29 13.16 8.49 1.02
C PHE A 29 14.34 7.82 1.71
N HIS A 30 14.07 7.09 2.80
CA HIS A 30 15.09 6.40 3.59
C HIS A 30 15.38 4.96 3.13
N GLN A 31 14.85 4.54 1.98
CA GLN A 31 15.19 3.22 1.44
C GLN A 31 16.69 3.11 1.12
N ASP A 32 17.29 1.98 1.42
CA ASP A 32 18.70 1.70 1.12
C ASP A 32 18.95 1.40 -0.37
N PHE A 33 17.87 1.28 -1.16
CA PHE A 33 17.91 1.05 -2.59
C PHE A 33 18.53 2.22 -3.35
N LYS A 34 19.55 1.95 -4.15
CA LYS A 34 20.32 2.98 -4.88
C LYS A 34 19.81 3.29 -6.30
N GLY A 35 18.83 2.54 -6.77
CA GLY A 35 18.21 2.79 -8.06
C GLY A 35 17.24 3.98 -8.01
N ARG A 36 16.62 4.24 -9.16
CA ARG A 36 15.66 5.35 -9.32
C ARG A 36 14.27 4.92 -8.88
N ILE A 37 13.63 5.72 -8.03
CA ILE A 37 12.27 5.50 -7.53
C ILE A 37 11.34 6.61 -8.05
N GLN A 38 10.20 6.25 -8.64
CA GLN A 38 9.10 7.16 -8.90
C GLN A 38 8.10 7.08 -7.75
N ILE A 39 7.74 8.21 -7.14
CA ILE A 39 6.71 8.29 -6.11
C ILE A 39 5.48 8.95 -6.73
N LEU A 40 4.40 8.21 -6.85
CA LEU A 40 3.14 8.66 -7.45
C LEU A 40 2.12 8.90 -6.32
N ILE A 41 1.89 10.15 -5.99
CA ILE A 41 0.93 10.55 -4.95
C ILE A 41 -0.39 10.93 -5.63
N GLY A 42 -1.47 10.25 -5.26
CA GLY A 42 -2.82 10.57 -5.75
C GLY A 42 -3.68 11.16 -4.66
N ILE A 43 -4.11 12.40 -4.85
CA ILE A 43 -4.99 13.10 -3.92
C ILE A 43 -6.44 12.71 -4.26
N ASP A 44 -7.10 11.96 -3.37
CA ASP A 44 -8.50 11.59 -3.54
C ASP A 44 -9.43 12.74 -3.12
N ILE A 45 -9.18 13.26 -1.91
CA ILE A 45 -9.87 14.44 -1.38
C ILE A 45 -8.91 15.24 -0.49
N LYS A 46 -9.13 16.55 -0.38
CA LYS A 46 -8.30 17.46 0.43
C LYS A 46 -8.90 17.62 1.84
N GLU A 47 -8.76 16.61 2.67
CA GLU A 47 -9.14 16.68 4.09
C GLU A 47 -8.02 17.27 4.95
N GLY A 48 -6.76 17.10 4.54
CA GLY A 48 -5.57 17.61 5.24
C GLY A 48 -4.93 18.82 4.57
N GLU A 49 -3.64 19.03 4.85
CA GLU A 49 -2.91 20.24 4.48
C GLU A 49 -2.18 20.11 3.13
N PRO A 50 -2.57 20.87 2.09
CA PRO A 50 -1.90 20.84 0.78
C PRO A 50 -0.40 21.18 0.82
N SER A 51 0.04 21.98 1.80
CA SER A 51 1.45 22.35 2.00
C SER A 51 2.38 21.16 2.24
N ILE A 52 1.83 20.00 2.64
CA ILE A 52 2.59 18.74 2.78
C ILE A 52 3.28 18.37 1.48
N ILE A 53 2.62 18.55 0.33
CA ILE A 53 3.18 18.18 -0.98
C ILE A 53 4.42 19.01 -1.31
N GLU A 54 4.39 20.32 -1.07
CA GLU A 54 5.55 21.18 -1.35
C GLU A 54 6.73 20.84 -0.43
N LYS A 55 6.47 20.54 0.84
CA LYS A 55 7.50 20.05 1.77
C LYS A 55 8.13 18.77 1.26
N LEU A 56 7.34 17.77 0.88
CA LEU A 56 7.83 16.50 0.37
C LEU A 56 8.65 16.65 -0.92
N LYS A 57 8.24 17.54 -1.82
CA LYS A 57 9.02 17.83 -3.04
C LYS A 57 10.37 18.47 -2.73
N ASN A 58 10.43 19.37 -1.75
CA ASN A 58 11.67 20.03 -1.33
C ASN A 58 12.66 19.05 -0.68
N ASP A 59 12.15 18.07 0.06
CA ASP A 59 12.93 17.06 0.77
C ASP A 59 13.28 15.83 -0.11
N CYS A 60 12.81 15.79 -1.37
CA CYS A 60 12.92 14.61 -2.24
C CYS A 60 14.38 14.33 -2.66
N PRO A 61 14.91 13.12 -2.41
CA PRO A 61 16.25 12.72 -2.81
C PRO A 61 16.44 12.78 -4.34
N SER A 62 17.67 13.06 -4.79
CA SER A 62 18.00 13.24 -6.21
C SER A 62 17.77 12.01 -7.10
N ASN A 63 17.78 10.81 -6.53
CA ASN A 63 17.46 9.57 -7.24
C ASN A 63 15.96 9.24 -7.26
N MET A 64 15.11 10.13 -6.73
CA MET A 64 13.67 9.97 -6.65
C MET A 64 12.94 11.12 -7.34
N VAL A 65 11.73 10.86 -7.81
CA VAL A 65 10.86 11.88 -8.40
C VAL A 65 9.45 11.72 -7.86
N ILE A 66 8.88 12.82 -7.37
CA ILE A 66 7.49 12.88 -6.94
C ILE A 66 6.62 13.40 -8.10
N THR A 67 5.61 12.63 -8.47
CA THR A 67 4.54 13.02 -9.37
C THR A 67 3.24 13.05 -8.59
N VAL A 68 2.47 14.13 -8.70
CA VAL A 68 1.20 14.28 -7.99
C VAL A 68 0.04 14.31 -8.97
N LEU A 69 -0.98 13.51 -8.71
CA LEU A 69 -2.27 13.55 -9.38
C LEU A 69 -3.30 14.15 -8.42
N ASP A 70 -3.90 15.25 -8.81
CA ASP A 70 -5.02 15.90 -8.11
C ASP A 70 -6.14 16.14 -9.12
N LEU A 71 -7.23 15.39 -8.98
CA LEU A 71 -8.39 15.52 -9.88
C LEU A 71 -9.33 16.67 -9.48
N GLY A 72 -9.16 17.21 -8.27
CA GLY A 72 -10.06 18.21 -7.71
C GLY A 72 -11.40 17.66 -7.20
N TYR A 73 -11.61 16.34 -7.28
CA TYR A 73 -12.78 15.63 -6.76
C TYR A 73 -12.39 14.20 -6.37
N SER A 74 -13.17 13.58 -5.45
CA SER A 74 -12.99 12.18 -5.09
C SER A 74 -13.63 11.24 -6.11
N THR A 75 -12.96 10.09 -6.32
CA THR A 75 -13.53 8.98 -7.09
C THR A 75 -14.23 7.95 -6.21
N SER A 76 -14.08 8.06 -4.88
CA SER A 76 -14.65 7.15 -3.90
C SER A 76 -16.14 7.40 -3.67
N ILE A 77 -16.94 6.34 -3.59
CA ILE A 77 -18.36 6.44 -3.23
C ILE A 77 -18.58 7.12 -1.88
N ARG A 78 -17.62 6.98 -0.97
CA ARG A 78 -17.64 7.62 0.37
C ARG A 78 -17.69 9.14 0.30
N HIS A 79 -17.15 9.72 -0.77
CA HIS A 79 -17.05 11.18 -0.96
C HIS A 79 -17.78 11.66 -2.22
N GLY A 80 -18.82 10.92 -2.64
CA GLY A 80 -19.67 11.30 -3.77
C GLY A 80 -19.16 10.89 -5.15
N GLY A 81 -18.11 10.08 -5.22
CA GLY A 81 -17.67 9.45 -6.47
C GLY A 81 -18.65 8.38 -6.96
N ILE A 82 -18.57 8.03 -8.23
CA ILE A 82 -19.49 7.06 -8.88
C ILE A 82 -18.99 5.61 -8.82
N TYR A 83 -17.73 5.39 -8.52
CA TYR A 83 -17.16 4.05 -8.41
C TYR A 83 -17.53 3.39 -7.08
N SER A 84 -17.87 2.11 -7.15
CA SER A 84 -18.16 1.29 -5.97
C SER A 84 -16.88 0.86 -5.25
N ASN A 85 -16.03 1.83 -4.89
CA ASN A 85 -14.90 1.66 -3.98
C ASN A 85 -14.98 2.70 -2.88
N LYS A 86 -14.58 2.32 -1.67
CA LYS A 86 -14.68 3.15 -0.46
C LYS A 86 -13.40 3.91 -0.18
N TYR A 87 -12.25 3.43 -0.63
CA TYR A 87 -10.92 3.87 -0.20
C TYR A 87 -9.99 4.18 -1.38
N SER A 88 -10.30 5.18 -2.18
CA SER A 88 -9.37 5.70 -3.20
C SER A 88 -8.86 4.68 -4.25
N GLY A 89 -9.57 3.58 -4.45
CA GLY A 89 -9.11 2.50 -5.35
C GLY A 89 -8.96 2.95 -6.80
N ALA A 90 -9.86 3.81 -7.32
CA ALA A 90 -9.74 4.32 -8.68
C ALA A 90 -8.48 5.17 -8.87
N ILE A 91 -8.05 5.92 -7.86
CA ILE A 91 -6.76 6.64 -7.87
C ILE A 91 -5.60 5.66 -7.99
N ARG A 92 -5.60 4.54 -7.23
CA ARG A 92 -4.57 3.49 -7.39
C ARG A 92 -4.51 2.94 -8.81
N THR A 93 -5.65 2.71 -9.44
CA THR A 93 -5.73 2.26 -10.84
C THR A 93 -5.03 3.23 -11.78
N VAL A 94 -5.38 4.51 -11.73
CA VAL A 94 -4.81 5.55 -12.61
C VAL A 94 -3.31 5.69 -12.41
N LEU A 95 -2.86 5.74 -11.17
CA LEU A 95 -1.44 5.85 -10.84
C LEU A 95 -0.65 4.62 -11.28
N SER A 96 -1.22 3.42 -11.17
CA SER A 96 -0.58 2.18 -11.62
C SER A 96 -0.32 2.20 -13.13
N TYR A 97 -1.27 2.69 -13.93
CA TYR A 97 -1.05 2.88 -15.36
C TYR A 97 -0.05 4.00 -15.67
N SER A 98 -0.01 5.06 -14.86
CA SER A 98 0.88 6.21 -15.03
C SER A 98 2.33 5.91 -14.62
N ALA A 99 2.60 4.80 -13.93
CA ALA A 99 3.94 4.40 -13.52
C ALA A 99 4.85 4.16 -14.73
N ASN A 100 6.01 4.85 -14.75
CA ASN A 100 7.05 4.69 -15.78
C ASN A 100 8.17 3.73 -15.29
N SER A 101 7.78 2.58 -14.78
CA SER A 101 8.65 1.55 -14.23
C SER A 101 8.13 0.15 -14.56
N LYS A 102 9.03 -0.83 -14.52
CA LYS A 102 8.67 -2.25 -14.64
C LYS A 102 7.88 -2.74 -13.42
N TYR A 103 8.23 -2.26 -12.24
CA TYR A 103 7.66 -2.71 -10.98
C TYR A 103 6.85 -1.59 -10.33
N VAL A 104 5.72 -1.96 -9.73
CA VAL A 104 4.81 -1.07 -9.03
C VAL A 104 4.58 -1.59 -7.63
N ALA A 105 4.93 -0.82 -6.61
CA ALA A 105 4.65 -1.09 -5.20
C ALA A 105 3.56 -0.14 -4.69
N TYR A 106 2.82 -0.55 -3.67
CA TYR A 106 1.75 0.24 -3.07
C TYR A 106 2.08 0.56 -1.62
N LEU A 107 1.76 1.77 -1.19
CA LEU A 107 1.91 2.21 0.20
C LEU A 107 0.70 3.06 0.58
N ASP A 108 0.01 2.68 1.64
CA ASP A 108 -1.06 3.49 2.21
C ASP A 108 -0.46 4.68 2.98
N ASP A 109 -1.12 5.84 2.95
CA ASP A 109 -0.57 7.10 3.49
C ASP A 109 -0.51 7.16 5.02
N ASP A 110 -0.96 6.12 5.71
CA ASP A 110 -0.86 5.92 7.16
C ASP A 110 0.07 4.77 7.57
N ASP A 111 0.63 4.05 6.58
CA ASP A 111 1.65 3.02 6.78
C ASP A 111 3.05 3.56 6.52
N TYR A 112 4.07 2.76 6.82
CA TYR A 112 5.46 3.08 6.49
C TYR A 112 6.32 1.81 6.38
N TRP A 113 7.51 1.94 5.77
CA TRP A 113 8.40 0.83 5.47
C TRP A 113 9.71 0.87 6.25
N ASP A 114 10.30 -0.29 6.45
CA ASP A 114 11.70 -0.45 6.83
C ASP A 114 12.61 -0.04 5.66
N LYS A 115 13.84 0.31 5.96
CA LYS A 115 14.81 0.79 4.95
C LYS A 115 15.18 -0.26 3.89
N GLU A 116 15.08 -1.54 4.20
CA GLU A 116 15.35 -2.64 3.27
C GLU A 116 14.12 -3.08 2.43
N HIS A 117 12.94 -2.51 2.66
CA HIS A 117 11.68 -3.00 2.09
C HIS A 117 11.69 -3.10 0.55
N ILE A 118 12.11 -2.03 -0.14
CA ILE A 118 12.17 -2.01 -1.61
C ILE A 118 13.22 -2.98 -2.14
N THR A 119 14.39 -3.06 -1.52
CA THR A 119 15.46 -4.00 -1.92
C THR A 119 15.02 -5.44 -1.77
N ASP A 120 14.37 -5.78 -0.66
CA ASP A 120 13.86 -7.12 -0.40
C ASP A 120 12.74 -7.51 -1.38
N LEU A 121 11.79 -6.59 -1.64
CA LEU A 121 10.71 -6.84 -2.61
C LEU A 121 11.24 -6.99 -4.04
N LEU A 122 12.20 -6.16 -4.47
CA LEU A 122 12.81 -6.27 -5.79
C LEU A 122 13.57 -7.58 -5.96
N THR A 123 14.20 -8.09 -4.90
CA THR A 123 14.83 -9.40 -4.89
C THR A 123 13.79 -10.53 -4.99
N ALA A 124 12.71 -10.44 -4.22
CA ALA A 124 11.66 -11.46 -4.21
C ALA A 124 10.87 -11.53 -5.52
N ILE A 125 10.74 -10.41 -6.26
CA ILE A 125 9.98 -10.36 -7.53
C ILE A 125 10.85 -10.70 -8.76
N GLU A 126 12.14 -10.94 -8.61
CA GLU A 126 12.98 -11.29 -9.75
C GLU A 126 12.49 -12.58 -10.44
N GLY A 127 12.15 -12.49 -11.73
CA GLY A 127 11.57 -13.59 -12.49
C GLY A 127 10.13 -13.98 -12.10
N LYS A 128 9.45 -13.15 -11.29
CA LYS A 128 8.08 -13.36 -10.82
C LYS A 128 7.11 -12.34 -11.39
N ASP A 129 5.81 -12.64 -11.27
CA ASP A 129 4.73 -11.76 -11.68
C ASP A 129 4.39 -10.74 -10.59
N TRP A 130 4.45 -11.17 -9.34
CA TRP A 130 4.27 -10.34 -8.16
C TRP A 130 5.03 -10.91 -6.96
N ALA A 131 5.23 -10.07 -5.94
CA ALA A 131 5.82 -10.51 -4.67
C ALA A 131 5.24 -9.72 -3.51
N PHE A 132 5.51 -10.20 -2.29
CA PHE A 132 5.04 -9.56 -1.08
C PHE A 132 6.01 -9.69 0.08
N SER A 133 5.87 -8.76 1.04
CA SER A 133 6.49 -8.80 2.36
C SER A 133 5.44 -9.11 3.43
N LEU A 134 5.92 -9.35 4.65
CA LEU A 134 5.09 -9.39 5.85
C LEU A 134 5.09 -8.03 6.56
N ARG A 135 4.22 -7.86 7.57
CA ARG A 135 4.07 -6.59 8.28
C ARG A 135 4.07 -6.73 9.80
N TRP A 136 4.33 -5.61 10.45
CA TRP A 136 4.08 -5.39 11.86
C TRP A 136 2.78 -4.62 12.03
N PHE A 137 2.03 -4.91 13.09
CA PHE A 137 1.03 -3.99 13.61
C PHE A 137 1.72 -2.97 14.53
N VAL A 138 1.36 -1.69 14.34
CA VAL A 138 1.98 -0.56 15.03
C VAL A 138 0.91 0.33 15.62
N ASP A 139 1.12 0.77 16.85
CA ASP A 139 0.27 1.75 17.52
C ASP A 139 0.45 3.14 16.88
N SER A 140 -0.66 3.77 16.46
CA SER A 140 -0.62 5.04 15.71
C SER A 140 -0.13 6.23 16.55
N GLU A 141 -0.32 6.23 17.86
CA GLU A 141 0.05 7.35 18.73
C GLU A 141 1.50 7.26 19.14
N THR A 142 1.94 6.08 19.51
CA THR A 142 3.29 5.87 20.04
C THR A 142 4.31 5.52 18.96
N GLY A 143 3.86 5.04 17.80
CA GLY A 143 4.70 4.49 16.74
C GLY A 143 5.42 3.19 17.12
N LYS A 144 5.07 2.58 18.26
CA LYS A 144 5.70 1.34 18.73
C LYS A 144 5.06 0.11 18.08
N PRO A 145 5.86 -0.92 17.70
CA PRO A 145 5.32 -2.19 17.27
C PRO A 145 4.47 -2.84 18.38
N ILE A 146 3.29 -3.32 18.01
CA ILE A 146 2.40 -4.11 18.85
C ILE A 146 2.81 -5.58 18.76
N CYS A 147 2.79 -6.12 17.54
CA CYS A 147 3.18 -7.50 17.25
C CYS A 147 3.43 -7.70 15.75
N LYS A 148 4.01 -8.82 15.37
CA LYS A 148 4.02 -9.30 13.99
C LYS A 148 2.63 -9.70 13.55
N ASP A 149 2.30 -9.44 12.28
CA ASP A 149 1.09 -9.97 11.67
C ASP A 149 1.37 -11.38 11.13
N ASP A 150 1.01 -12.40 11.95
CA ASP A 150 1.15 -13.81 11.61
C ASP A 150 -0.18 -14.45 11.18
N TRP A 151 -1.25 -13.65 10.96
CA TRP A 151 -2.59 -14.20 10.71
C TRP A 151 -3.43 -13.48 9.65
N ASP A 152 -3.23 -12.20 9.37
CA ASP A 152 -4.07 -11.46 8.42
C ASP A 152 -3.38 -11.33 7.05
N SER A 153 -2.33 -10.53 6.94
CA SER A 153 -1.58 -10.29 5.70
C SER A 153 -0.35 -11.22 5.59
N VAL A 154 -0.62 -12.50 5.38
CA VAL A 154 0.42 -13.57 5.47
C VAL A 154 0.62 -14.34 4.16
N GLY A 155 -0.05 -13.92 3.10
CA GLY A 155 0.12 -14.49 1.77
C GLY A 155 -0.91 -15.54 1.36
N PRO A 156 -0.72 -16.13 0.18
CA PRO A 156 -1.57 -17.18 -0.36
C PRO A 156 -1.61 -18.43 0.53
N GLY A 157 -2.81 -19.00 0.67
CA GLY A 157 -3.00 -20.28 1.36
C GLY A 157 -2.84 -20.23 2.87
N LYS A 158 -2.84 -19.03 3.50
CA LYS A 158 -2.57 -18.85 4.93
C LYS A 158 -3.50 -17.82 5.57
N GLY A 159 -3.53 -17.84 6.90
CA GLY A 159 -4.17 -16.83 7.74
C GLY A 159 -5.68 -16.93 7.85
N ILE A 160 -6.28 -15.93 8.53
CA ILE A 160 -7.73 -15.90 8.82
C ILE A 160 -8.59 -15.65 7.59
N ASN A 161 -7.97 -15.24 6.49
CA ASN A 161 -8.65 -14.98 5.21
C ASN A 161 -8.63 -16.20 4.26
N LEU A 162 -8.08 -17.34 4.71
CA LEU A 162 -7.91 -18.53 3.87
C LEU A 162 -9.23 -19.01 3.25
N ASP A 163 -10.23 -19.26 4.10
CA ASP A 163 -11.50 -19.89 3.66
C ASP A 163 -12.33 -18.99 2.74
N ARG A 164 -12.21 -17.67 2.93
CA ARG A 164 -13.05 -16.71 2.18
C ARG A 164 -12.38 -16.19 0.91
N PHE A 165 -11.06 -15.94 0.97
CA PHE A 165 -10.31 -15.25 -0.10
C PHE A 165 -9.06 -16.02 -0.55
N GLY A 166 -8.79 -17.20 -0.01
CA GLY A 166 -7.59 -17.97 -0.32
C GLY A 166 -6.31 -17.42 0.33
N GLY A 167 -6.44 -16.61 1.37
CA GLY A 167 -5.39 -15.86 2.04
C GLY A 167 -5.54 -14.35 1.83
N PHE A 168 -4.47 -13.58 2.15
CA PHE A 168 -4.46 -12.14 1.91
C PHE A 168 -3.05 -11.55 1.96
N VAL A 169 -2.85 -10.48 1.19
CA VAL A 169 -1.70 -9.56 1.27
C VAL A 169 -2.23 -8.14 1.19
N ALA A 170 -1.90 -7.32 2.19
CA ALA A 170 -2.29 -5.91 2.23
C ALA A 170 -1.57 -5.06 1.16
N PRO A 171 -2.16 -3.94 0.71
CA PRO A 171 -1.55 -3.08 -0.31
C PRO A 171 -0.11 -2.69 0.00
N SER A 172 0.17 -2.22 1.20
CA SER A 172 1.51 -1.75 1.62
C SER A 172 2.58 -2.86 1.66
N ASN A 173 2.20 -4.10 1.37
CA ASN A 173 3.10 -5.25 1.29
C ASN A 173 3.36 -5.75 -0.14
N LEU A 174 2.66 -5.20 -1.14
CA LEU A 174 2.64 -5.70 -2.51
C LEU A 174 3.63 -4.99 -3.43
N ILE A 175 4.27 -5.77 -4.30
CA ILE A 175 4.94 -5.31 -5.51
C ILE A 175 4.51 -6.15 -6.71
N LEU A 176 4.18 -5.50 -7.83
CA LEU A 176 3.69 -6.13 -9.04
C LEU A 176 4.62 -5.87 -10.22
N ASN A 177 4.86 -6.87 -11.06
CA ASN A 177 5.44 -6.68 -12.38
C ASN A 177 4.34 -6.12 -13.30
N LYS A 178 4.49 -4.89 -13.73
CA LYS A 178 3.51 -4.16 -14.54
C LYS A 178 3.13 -4.92 -15.83
N TYR A 179 4.09 -5.54 -16.50
CA TYR A 179 3.83 -6.27 -17.74
C TYR A 179 2.99 -7.53 -17.52
N ALA A 180 3.21 -8.23 -16.42
CA ALA A 180 2.45 -9.44 -16.07
C ALA A 180 1.08 -9.10 -15.46
N CYS A 181 0.98 -8.00 -14.68
CA CYS A 181 -0.16 -7.71 -13.81
C CYS A 181 -1.00 -6.50 -14.23
N HIS A 182 -0.72 -5.80 -15.35
CA HIS A 182 -1.49 -4.60 -15.74
C HIS A 182 -3.00 -4.84 -15.88
N HIS A 183 -3.42 -6.05 -16.24
CA HIS A 183 -4.82 -6.43 -16.33
C HIS A 183 -5.52 -6.55 -14.95
N ILE A 184 -4.75 -6.54 -13.87
CA ILE A 184 -5.25 -6.57 -12.49
C ILE A 184 -5.53 -5.15 -11.97
N PHE A 185 -4.87 -4.12 -12.48
CA PHE A 185 -5.01 -2.74 -12.00
C PHE A 185 -6.46 -2.23 -11.92
N PRO A 186 -7.37 -2.55 -12.88
CA PRO A 186 -8.76 -2.09 -12.79
C PRO A 186 -9.49 -2.61 -11.55
N TYR A 187 -9.06 -3.73 -10.95
CA TYR A 187 -9.71 -4.29 -9.76
C TYR A 187 -9.60 -3.38 -8.54
N TRP A 188 -8.61 -2.48 -8.48
CA TRP A 188 -8.56 -1.43 -7.45
C TRP A 188 -9.79 -0.51 -7.48
N SER A 189 -10.40 -0.29 -8.64
CA SER A 189 -11.59 0.55 -8.81
C SER A 189 -12.90 -0.16 -8.47
N LEU A 190 -12.85 -1.43 -8.13
CA LEU A 190 -14.00 -2.27 -7.88
C LEU A 190 -14.03 -2.74 -6.43
N SER A 191 -15.21 -3.15 -5.95
CA SER A 191 -15.35 -3.77 -4.64
C SER A 191 -16.16 -5.07 -4.77
N PRO A 192 -15.82 -6.09 -3.96
CA PRO A 192 -16.65 -7.30 -3.87
C PRO A 192 -17.95 -7.09 -3.08
N PHE A 193 -18.11 -5.91 -2.44
CA PHE A 193 -19.23 -5.59 -1.57
C PHE A 193 -20.00 -4.36 -2.02
N PRO A 194 -21.34 -4.33 -1.76
CA PRO A 194 -22.18 -3.18 -2.13
C PRO A 194 -21.80 -1.85 -1.47
N ASP A 195 -21.16 -1.91 -0.30
CA ASP A 195 -20.70 -0.72 0.45
C ASP A 195 -19.38 -0.15 -0.07
N GLY A 196 -18.78 -0.78 -1.09
CA GLY A 196 -17.53 -0.35 -1.71
C GLY A 196 -16.26 -0.68 -0.95
N ALA A 197 -16.34 -1.48 0.14
CA ALA A 197 -15.18 -1.88 0.92
C ALA A 197 -14.39 -3.04 0.28
N ASP A 198 -13.18 -3.28 0.79
CA ASP A 198 -12.35 -4.45 0.49
C ASP A 198 -11.97 -4.61 -1.00
N GLU A 199 -11.71 -3.53 -1.73
CA GLU A 199 -11.16 -3.56 -3.09
C GLU A 199 -9.83 -4.30 -3.16
N ASP A 200 -9.03 -4.25 -2.10
CA ASP A 200 -7.77 -4.97 -1.96
C ASP A 200 -7.95 -6.49 -1.97
N ARG A 201 -9.07 -7.00 -1.42
CA ARG A 201 -9.43 -8.43 -1.47
C ARG A 201 -9.70 -8.88 -2.90
N LEU A 202 -10.31 -8.01 -3.71
CA LEU A 202 -10.58 -8.30 -5.12
C LEU A 202 -9.28 -8.34 -5.93
N VAL A 203 -8.39 -7.39 -5.70
CA VAL A 203 -7.04 -7.38 -6.28
C VAL A 203 -6.28 -8.65 -5.89
N PHE A 204 -6.28 -9.01 -4.61
CA PHE A 204 -5.61 -10.23 -4.15
C PHE A 204 -6.19 -11.49 -4.78
N SER A 205 -7.53 -11.60 -4.90
CA SER A 205 -8.19 -12.72 -5.57
C SER A 205 -7.80 -12.84 -7.05
N ALA A 206 -7.52 -11.71 -7.71
CA ALA A 206 -7.01 -11.71 -9.08
C ALA A 206 -5.53 -12.13 -9.13
N LEU A 207 -4.71 -11.70 -8.16
CA LEU A 207 -3.29 -12.09 -8.03
C LEU A 207 -3.12 -13.59 -7.75
N LEU A 208 -4.03 -14.23 -7.03
CA LEU A 208 -4.01 -15.67 -6.79
C LEU A 208 -4.06 -16.51 -8.07
N LYS A 209 -4.59 -15.95 -9.17
CA LYS A 209 -4.58 -16.60 -10.48
C LYS A 209 -3.21 -16.56 -11.16
N GLN A 210 -2.32 -15.70 -10.68
CA GLN A 210 -0.92 -15.60 -11.08
C GLN A 210 -0.09 -16.45 -10.10
N THR A 211 0.18 -17.69 -10.47
CA THR A 211 0.83 -18.66 -9.58
C THR A 211 2.35 -18.43 -9.41
N ASN A 212 2.93 -17.56 -10.23
CA ASN A 212 4.36 -17.24 -10.22
C ASN A 212 4.63 -16.02 -9.31
N PHE A 213 4.64 -16.23 -7.99
CA PHE A 213 4.90 -15.17 -7.03
C PHE A 213 6.13 -15.43 -6.15
N GLY A 214 6.60 -14.37 -5.49
CA GLY A 214 7.67 -14.40 -4.50
C GLY A 214 7.22 -13.90 -3.13
N ALA A 215 7.93 -14.31 -2.08
CA ALA A 215 7.77 -13.78 -0.74
C ALA A 215 9.14 -13.39 -0.17
N THR A 216 9.19 -12.30 0.59
CA THR A 216 10.44 -11.91 1.27
C THR A 216 10.65 -12.70 2.56
N ASP A 217 9.57 -13.23 3.13
CA ASP A 217 9.51 -13.84 4.47
C ASP A 217 10.00 -12.89 5.59
N LYS A 218 10.05 -11.58 5.31
CA LYS A 218 10.49 -10.54 6.23
C LYS A 218 9.36 -9.57 6.53
N HIS A 219 9.29 -9.10 7.80
CA HIS A 219 8.35 -8.08 8.25
C HIS A 219 8.98 -6.70 8.06
N THR A 220 8.82 -6.12 6.89
CA THR A 220 9.42 -4.83 6.49
C THR A 220 8.41 -3.72 6.22
N SER A 221 7.12 -3.98 6.44
CA SER A 221 6.05 -3.00 6.39
C SER A 221 5.44 -2.83 7.79
N TYR A 222 5.00 -1.62 8.10
CA TYR A 222 4.43 -1.25 9.40
C TYR A 222 3.02 -0.72 9.17
N TYR A 223 2.04 -1.57 9.53
CA TYR A 223 0.63 -1.24 9.43
C TYR A 223 0.17 -0.52 10.70
N THR A 224 -0.24 0.72 10.53
CA THR A 224 -0.58 1.60 11.64
C THR A 224 -2.03 1.40 12.06
N ILE A 225 -2.27 1.02 13.31
CA ILE A 225 -3.60 0.84 13.87
C ILE A 225 -3.96 2.06 14.75
N PRO A 226 -5.01 2.82 14.37
CA PRO A 226 -5.52 3.87 15.24
C PRO A 226 -6.22 3.27 16.47
N LYS A 227 -6.16 3.97 17.60
CA LYS A 227 -6.83 3.54 18.84
C LYS A 227 -8.36 3.60 18.78
N ASP A 228 -8.93 4.23 17.77
CA ASP A 228 -10.37 4.24 17.59
C ASP A 228 -10.87 2.85 17.17
N VAL A 229 -11.42 2.15 18.16
CA VAL A 229 -11.95 0.77 18.07
C VAL A 229 -12.97 0.59 16.97
N GLN A 230 -13.67 1.67 16.57
CA GLN A 230 -14.73 1.61 15.56
C GLN A 230 -14.20 1.27 14.17
N TYR A 231 -12.94 1.58 13.88
CA TYR A 231 -12.34 1.36 12.57
C TYR A 231 -11.77 -0.05 12.37
N HIS A 232 -11.35 -0.75 13.46
CA HIS A 232 -10.69 -2.05 13.35
C HIS A 232 -11.15 -3.08 14.41
N PRO A 233 -12.44 -3.31 14.58
CA PRO A 233 -12.95 -4.20 15.65
C PRO A 233 -12.43 -5.64 15.51
N HIS A 234 -12.15 -6.09 14.28
CA HIS A 234 -11.62 -7.43 14.02
C HIS A 234 -10.17 -7.59 14.51
N HIS A 235 -9.31 -6.57 14.37
CA HIS A 235 -7.93 -6.65 14.88
C HIS A 235 -7.91 -6.80 16.41
N LEU A 236 -8.75 -6.06 17.12
CA LEU A 236 -8.83 -6.15 18.57
C LEU A 236 -9.30 -7.53 19.03
N LYS A 237 -10.29 -8.10 18.34
CA LYS A 237 -10.74 -9.46 18.60
C LYS A 237 -9.60 -10.47 18.45
N GLU A 238 -8.81 -10.32 17.38
CA GLU A 238 -7.67 -11.20 17.09
C GLU A 238 -6.54 -11.02 18.11
N PHE A 239 -6.22 -9.76 18.50
CA PHE A 239 -5.24 -9.49 19.55
C PHE A 239 -5.64 -10.16 20.87
N LYS A 240 -6.90 -9.99 21.29
CA LYS A 240 -7.43 -10.60 22.49
C LYS A 240 -7.39 -12.14 22.43
N ALA A 241 -7.77 -12.73 21.31
CA ALA A 241 -7.74 -14.19 21.11
C ALA A 241 -6.33 -14.77 21.17
N ARG A 242 -5.30 -13.96 20.87
CA ARG A 242 -3.88 -14.36 20.89
C ARG A 242 -3.12 -13.89 22.12
N ASN A 243 -3.83 -13.36 23.13
CA ASN A 243 -3.23 -12.79 24.34
C ASN A 243 -2.17 -11.69 24.04
N ILE A 244 -2.38 -10.92 22.99
CA ILE A 244 -1.53 -9.78 22.66
C ILE A 244 -2.03 -8.59 23.48
N GLU A 245 -1.19 -8.12 24.39
CA GLU A 245 -1.47 -6.94 25.19
C GLU A 245 -1.19 -5.67 24.36
N TRP A 246 -2.25 -5.03 23.96
CA TRP A 246 -2.20 -3.67 23.44
C TRP A 246 -2.98 -2.78 24.40
N ILE A 247 -2.24 -1.98 25.18
CA ILE A 247 -2.83 -1.16 26.25
C ILE A 247 -3.53 0.04 25.59
N TYR A 248 -4.85 0.00 25.65
CA TYR A 248 -5.69 1.18 25.47
C TYR A 248 -5.61 2.02 26.76
N ASN A 249 -4.95 3.17 26.69
CA ASN A 249 -5.11 4.19 27.73
C ASN A 249 -6.16 5.21 27.28
#